data_13eaa133d03b658c33ac6b252382f6d8
#
_entry.id   13eaa133d03b658c33ac6b252382f6d8
#
_cell.length_a   1.000
_cell.length_b   1.000
_cell.length_c   1.000
_cell.angle_alpha   90.00
_cell.angle_beta   90.00
_cell.angle_gamma   90.00
#
_symmetry.space_group_name_H-M   'P 1'
#
loop_
_entity.id
_entity.type
_entity.pdbx_description
1 polymer ?
#
loop_
_entity_poly.entity_id
_entity_poly.type
_entity_poly.pdbx_seq_one_letter_code
_entity_poly.pdbx_strand_id
1 'polypeptide(L)'
;VTPDNIWLGAADDVILRKRGVEFVDGTAPGFAAILGAAPTPQIAADIARDLQQKNLYVFMSGENGGKRFAEQLVEAGVQIGWGTRLVPFGPDVNATVFALGFATRAAMSFGGIEPGDYRKLLLYNKDRIFAFVMALGTVTEEWGANAAGAINYGFPVIADTAIPEILPSGITTYEHVVANVPHDKIVARAIEVRGLKVNVSAIPIPVAYGPAFEGERVRGDDIYLEAGGGRSPMVEWVTSKRMNEIEDGKIEIIGPEITDVLARSILPLAIKVEIAGRHFETDYEPILERQIHHLINYAQGVMHIGQRDIAWLRVSKQAVEKGFRLKHIGIILHAKLHQDFGRIFDKLQVTIYTDEAKVKQIVEQARAAYAERDARIEGMTDESTDTYYSCLLCQSFAPSHVCIISPERTGLCGSYNWMDCKASYEINPTGPNQPVPKGETVDAKLGQWKGVNEFLFKASRGKFDHYNSYSLVNDPMTTCGCCECIAAVLPLCNGIMTVNREYAGMTPSGMKFTTLAGTIGGGISTPGFVGHGKYNICQRKFIRADGGLLRMVWMPKMLKEEIGDRLKARAIELGVPNLVEMIADETIGTTEEEILPFLTEKGHPALTMPPIIE
;
A
#
# COMPACT_ATOMS: atom_id res chain seq x y z
N VAL A 1 12.32 -3.92 -12.26
CA VAL A 1 11.48 -3.13 -13.16
C VAL A 1 11.29 -3.90 -14.45
N THR A 2 10.06 -4.18 -14.82
CA THR A 2 9.68 -4.70 -16.12
C THR A 2 9.16 -3.56 -17.00
N PRO A 3 9.21 -3.67 -18.34
CA PRO A 3 8.71 -2.62 -19.22
C PRO A 3 7.25 -2.26 -18.95
N ASP A 4 6.45 -3.27 -18.64
CA ASP A 4 5.02 -3.16 -18.46
C ASP A 4 4.64 -2.46 -17.15
N ASN A 5 5.33 -2.83 -16.06
CA ASN A 5 5.07 -2.25 -14.74
C ASN A 5 5.43 -0.75 -14.65
N ILE A 6 6.48 -0.31 -15.36
CA ILE A 6 6.85 1.12 -15.42
C ILE A 6 5.70 1.95 -15.98
N TRP A 7 5.14 1.48 -17.09
CA TRP A 7 4.06 2.20 -17.76
C TRP A 7 2.80 2.28 -16.91
N LEU A 8 2.39 1.18 -16.30
CA LEU A 8 1.21 1.15 -15.45
C LEU A 8 1.37 1.97 -14.18
N GLY A 9 2.51 1.87 -13.51
CA GLY A 9 2.80 2.72 -12.36
C GLY A 9 2.73 4.21 -12.70
N ALA A 10 3.15 4.59 -13.90
CA ALA A 10 3.05 5.97 -14.38
C ALA A 10 1.63 6.39 -14.75
N ALA A 11 0.80 5.46 -15.24
CA ALA A 11 -0.58 5.75 -15.65
C ALA A 11 -1.59 5.74 -14.50
N ASP A 12 -1.35 4.93 -13.48
CA ASP A 12 -2.30 4.59 -12.42
C ASP A 12 -2.86 5.83 -11.69
N ASP A 13 -2.01 6.67 -11.17
CA ASP A 13 -2.42 7.86 -10.41
C ASP A 13 -3.17 8.91 -11.23
N VAL A 14 -2.90 9.00 -12.53
CA VAL A 14 -3.55 9.98 -13.40
C VAL A 14 -5.04 9.71 -13.51
N ILE A 15 -5.39 8.45 -13.67
CA ILE A 15 -6.78 8.01 -13.79
C ILE A 15 -7.52 8.24 -12.49
N LEU A 16 -6.90 7.93 -11.38
CA LEU A 16 -7.55 7.89 -10.08
C LEU A 16 -7.81 9.27 -9.49
N ARG A 17 -6.88 10.20 -9.62
CA ARG A 17 -7.01 11.54 -9.02
C ARG A 17 -7.88 12.50 -9.81
N LYS A 18 -7.93 12.39 -11.12
CA LYS A 18 -8.81 13.24 -11.95
C LYS A 18 -10.28 12.89 -11.85
N ARG A 19 -10.61 11.78 -11.21
CA ARG A 19 -11.98 11.35 -10.97
C ARG A 19 -12.64 12.04 -9.80
N GLY A 20 -11.88 12.66 -8.88
CA GLY A 20 -12.41 13.06 -7.59
C GLY A 20 -12.97 11.88 -6.80
N VAL A 21 -12.45 10.68 -7.07
CA VAL A 21 -12.84 9.47 -6.33
C VAL A 21 -12.08 9.45 -5.04
N GLU A 22 -12.81 9.56 -3.98
CA GLU A 22 -12.29 9.48 -2.63
C GLU A 22 -12.12 8.03 -2.24
N PHE A 23 -10.87 7.55 -2.23
CA PHE A 23 -10.51 6.25 -1.70
C PHE A 23 -9.75 6.40 -0.43
N VAL A 24 -10.02 5.47 0.46
CA VAL A 24 -9.36 5.41 1.74
C VAL A 24 -7.86 5.17 1.61
N ASP A 25 -7.42 4.54 0.54
CA ASP A 25 -6.01 4.28 0.22
C ASP A 25 -5.45 5.16 -0.90
N GLY A 26 -6.23 6.10 -1.42
CA GLY A 26 -5.84 6.96 -2.54
C GLY A 26 -5.78 6.26 -3.90
N THR A 27 -6.01 4.96 -3.96
CA THR A 27 -5.99 4.16 -5.19
C THR A 27 -7.30 3.43 -5.40
N ALA A 28 -7.97 3.67 -6.54
CA ALA A 28 -9.11 2.88 -6.94
C ALA A 28 -8.92 2.35 -8.34
N PRO A 29 -8.91 1.04 -8.50
CA PRO A 29 -9.03 0.47 -9.81
C PRO A 29 -10.40 0.79 -10.41
N GLY A 30 -10.43 1.00 -11.72
CA GLY A 30 -11.64 0.94 -12.49
C GLY A 30 -11.99 -0.51 -12.82
N PHE A 31 -13.24 -0.74 -13.21
CA PHE A 31 -13.74 -2.06 -13.51
C PHE A 31 -14.43 -2.06 -14.87
N ALA A 32 -14.10 -3.04 -15.72
CA ALA A 32 -14.79 -3.31 -16.94
C ALA A 32 -15.26 -4.77 -16.94
N ALA A 33 -16.53 -5.02 -17.22
CA ALA A 33 -17.01 -6.37 -17.52
C ALA A 33 -17.12 -6.52 -19.03
N ILE A 34 -16.48 -7.53 -19.61
CA ILE A 34 -16.60 -7.88 -21.03
C ILE A 34 -17.48 -9.10 -21.14
N LEU A 35 -18.53 -8.97 -21.91
CA LEU A 35 -19.45 -10.03 -22.28
C LEU A 35 -19.21 -10.42 -23.73
N GLY A 36 -18.90 -11.67 -24.00
CA GLY A 36 -18.74 -12.20 -25.34
C GLY A 36 -17.32 -12.30 -25.85
N ALA A 37 -17.14 -12.08 -27.13
CA ALA A 37 -15.85 -12.17 -27.79
C ALA A 37 -15.73 -11.15 -28.93
N ALA A 38 -14.52 -10.67 -29.15
CA ALA A 38 -14.19 -9.83 -30.29
C ALA A 38 -14.19 -10.64 -31.59
N PRO A 39 -14.24 -9.99 -32.79
CA PRO A 39 -14.16 -10.69 -34.04
C PRO A 39 -12.87 -11.47 -34.27
N THR A 40 -11.76 -10.98 -33.75
CA THR A 40 -10.43 -11.61 -33.87
C THR A 40 -9.62 -11.51 -32.59
N PRO A 41 -8.67 -12.45 -32.35
CA PRO A 41 -7.76 -12.38 -31.21
C PRO A 41 -6.97 -11.08 -31.12
N GLN A 42 -6.57 -10.52 -32.25
CA GLN A 42 -5.83 -9.26 -32.27
C GLN A 42 -6.67 -8.08 -31.76
N ILE A 43 -7.94 -8.00 -32.19
CA ILE A 43 -8.87 -6.97 -31.69
C ILE A 43 -9.11 -7.15 -30.20
N ALA A 44 -9.25 -8.38 -29.72
CA ALA A 44 -9.38 -8.67 -28.29
C ALA A 44 -8.14 -8.17 -27.50
N ALA A 45 -6.94 -8.44 -28.02
CA ALA A 45 -5.70 -7.98 -27.41
C ALA A 45 -5.58 -6.45 -27.40
N ASP A 46 -6.00 -5.77 -28.45
CA ASP A 46 -5.96 -4.31 -28.54
C ASP A 46 -6.94 -3.67 -27.55
N ILE A 47 -8.17 -4.20 -27.44
CA ILE A 47 -9.14 -3.77 -26.43
C ILE A 47 -8.60 -4.01 -25.00
N ALA A 48 -8.06 -5.19 -24.72
CA ALA A 48 -7.52 -5.52 -23.40
C ALA A 48 -6.37 -4.58 -23.02
N ARG A 49 -5.46 -4.32 -23.96
CA ARG A 49 -4.33 -3.40 -23.77
C ARG A 49 -4.82 -1.99 -23.47
N ASP A 50 -5.80 -1.49 -24.23
CA ASP A 50 -6.36 -0.16 -24.01
C ASP A 50 -7.06 -0.03 -22.65
N LEU A 51 -7.76 -1.07 -22.20
CA LEU A 51 -8.36 -1.13 -20.86
C LEU A 51 -7.32 -1.16 -19.75
N GLN A 52 -6.25 -1.96 -19.92
CA GLN A 52 -5.15 -2.01 -18.95
C GLN A 52 -4.40 -0.69 -18.85
N GLN A 53 -4.21 0.03 -19.97
CA GLN A 53 -3.63 1.38 -19.98
C GLN A 53 -4.40 2.37 -19.12
N LYS A 54 -5.66 2.10 -18.88
CA LYS A 54 -6.54 2.90 -18.05
C LYS A 54 -6.70 2.34 -16.63
N ASN A 55 -5.82 1.41 -16.26
CA ASN A 55 -5.79 0.76 -14.95
C ASN A 55 -7.10 0.09 -14.55
N LEU A 56 -7.72 -0.64 -15.48
CA LEU A 56 -8.99 -1.32 -15.23
C LEU A 56 -8.77 -2.79 -14.90
N TYR A 57 -9.50 -3.29 -13.91
CA TYR A 57 -9.76 -4.71 -13.79
C TYR A 57 -10.80 -5.11 -14.83
N VAL A 58 -10.49 -6.12 -15.61
CA VAL A 58 -11.34 -6.61 -16.70
C VAL A 58 -11.85 -7.99 -16.35
N PHE A 59 -13.15 -8.10 -16.13
CA PHE A 59 -13.83 -9.36 -15.85
C PHE A 59 -14.47 -9.88 -17.14
N MET A 60 -14.04 -11.05 -17.61
CA MET A 60 -14.41 -11.57 -18.92
C MET A 60 -15.31 -12.78 -18.78
N SER A 61 -16.48 -12.76 -19.39
CA SER A 61 -17.44 -13.87 -19.36
C SER A 61 -18.24 -13.98 -20.65
N GLY A 62 -18.93 -15.09 -20.82
CA GLY A 62 -19.72 -15.36 -21.98
C GLY A 62 -18.90 -15.74 -23.21
N GLU A 63 -19.60 -16.02 -24.30
CA GLU A 63 -19.02 -16.39 -25.58
C GLU A 63 -19.79 -15.76 -26.74
N ASN A 64 -19.15 -15.67 -27.89
CA ASN A 64 -19.77 -15.29 -29.16
C ASN A 64 -19.32 -16.27 -30.24
N GLY A 65 -20.26 -17.01 -30.83
CA GLY A 65 -19.95 -17.99 -31.87
C GLY A 65 -18.99 -19.10 -31.40
N GLY A 66 -19.11 -19.56 -30.16
CA GLY A 66 -18.24 -20.56 -29.54
C GLY A 66 -16.84 -20.07 -29.18
N LYS A 67 -16.60 -18.77 -29.21
CA LYS A 67 -15.33 -18.15 -28.82
C LYS A 67 -15.52 -17.32 -27.56
N ARG A 68 -14.52 -17.35 -26.68
CA ARG A 68 -14.46 -16.55 -25.48
C ARG A 68 -13.37 -15.48 -25.57
N PHE A 69 -13.63 -14.30 -25.06
CA PHE A 69 -12.65 -13.20 -25.07
C PHE A 69 -11.33 -13.61 -24.38
N ALA A 70 -11.41 -14.32 -23.26
CA ALA A 70 -10.24 -14.82 -22.56
C ALA A 70 -9.39 -15.78 -23.41
N GLU A 71 -10.02 -16.67 -24.18
CA GLU A 71 -9.30 -17.59 -25.09
C GLU A 71 -8.63 -16.84 -26.22
N GLN A 72 -9.28 -15.82 -26.76
CA GLN A 72 -8.70 -14.96 -27.79
C GLN A 72 -7.45 -14.21 -27.27
N LEU A 73 -7.47 -13.78 -26.00
CA LEU A 73 -6.29 -13.16 -25.39
C LEU A 73 -5.11 -14.13 -25.30
N VAL A 74 -5.37 -15.37 -24.87
CA VAL A 74 -4.34 -16.42 -24.82
C VAL A 74 -3.81 -16.75 -26.22
N GLU A 75 -4.70 -16.85 -27.22
CA GLU A 75 -4.30 -17.06 -28.63
C GLU A 75 -3.43 -15.90 -29.16
N ALA A 76 -3.71 -14.67 -28.75
CA ALA A 76 -2.90 -13.50 -29.10
C ALA A 76 -1.61 -13.36 -28.25
N GLY A 77 -1.30 -14.34 -27.38
CA GLY A 77 -0.12 -14.31 -26.51
C GLY A 77 -0.23 -13.40 -25.29
N VAL A 78 -1.44 -12.94 -24.95
CA VAL A 78 -1.69 -12.12 -23.77
C VAL A 78 -1.91 -13.01 -22.54
N GLN A 79 -1.16 -12.75 -21.48
CA GLN A 79 -1.36 -13.46 -20.21
C GLN A 79 -2.61 -12.95 -19.52
N ILE A 80 -3.40 -13.87 -18.96
CA ILE A 80 -4.63 -13.58 -18.23
C ILE A 80 -4.54 -14.07 -16.78
N GLY A 81 -5.30 -13.47 -15.89
CA GLY A 81 -5.36 -13.78 -14.47
C GLY A 81 -5.48 -12.55 -13.59
N TRP A 82 -5.51 -12.75 -12.31
CA TRP A 82 -5.59 -11.64 -11.35
C TRP A 82 -4.39 -10.70 -11.42
N GLY A 83 -3.19 -11.26 -11.59
CA GLY A 83 -1.97 -10.48 -11.69
C GLY A 83 -1.90 -9.56 -12.90
N THR A 84 -2.58 -9.90 -14.00
CA THR A 84 -2.70 -9.07 -15.20
C THR A 84 -3.94 -8.18 -15.21
N ARG A 85 -4.79 -8.30 -14.19
CA ARG A 85 -6.11 -7.65 -14.12
C ARG A 85 -7.08 -8.09 -15.22
N LEU A 86 -6.77 -9.16 -15.93
CA LEU A 86 -7.61 -9.78 -16.97
C LEU A 86 -8.17 -11.09 -16.40
N VAL A 87 -9.31 -11.02 -15.75
CA VAL A 87 -9.85 -12.12 -14.93
C VAL A 87 -10.89 -12.89 -15.71
N PRO A 88 -10.62 -14.14 -16.09
CA PRO A 88 -11.57 -14.96 -16.84
C PRO A 88 -12.63 -15.58 -15.92
N PHE A 89 -13.86 -15.61 -16.42
CA PHE A 89 -14.96 -16.39 -15.91
C PHE A 89 -15.44 -17.36 -17.01
N GLY A 90 -16.44 -18.18 -16.72
CA GLY A 90 -16.96 -19.15 -17.68
C GLY A 90 -17.83 -18.53 -18.80
N PRO A 91 -18.30 -19.37 -19.73
CA PRO A 91 -19.10 -18.90 -20.86
C PRO A 91 -20.60 -18.74 -20.54
N ASP A 92 -21.06 -19.21 -19.42
CA ASP A 92 -22.49 -19.28 -19.08
C ASP A 92 -23.00 -18.02 -18.34
N VAL A 93 -24.31 -17.96 -18.16
CA VAL A 93 -25.00 -16.87 -17.46
C VAL A 93 -24.52 -16.69 -16.04
N ASN A 94 -24.25 -17.80 -15.33
CA ASN A 94 -23.77 -17.73 -13.95
C ASN A 94 -22.41 -17.05 -13.89
N ALA A 95 -21.51 -17.36 -14.82
CA ALA A 95 -20.22 -16.71 -14.92
C ALA A 95 -20.35 -15.20 -15.20
N THR A 96 -21.32 -14.82 -16.04
CA THR A 96 -21.64 -13.40 -16.32
C THR A 96 -22.17 -12.70 -15.07
N VAL A 97 -23.09 -13.33 -14.32
CA VAL A 97 -23.59 -12.81 -13.04
C VAL A 97 -22.45 -12.65 -12.03
N PHE A 98 -21.53 -13.60 -11.97
CA PHE A 98 -20.35 -13.51 -11.12
C PHE A 98 -19.44 -12.34 -11.55
N ALA A 99 -19.15 -12.17 -12.83
CA ALA A 99 -18.33 -11.09 -13.33
C ALA A 99 -18.91 -9.71 -12.97
N LEU A 100 -20.20 -9.51 -13.21
CA LEU A 100 -20.91 -8.29 -12.84
C LEU A 100 -21.01 -8.12 -11.32
N GLY A 101 -21.25 -9.21 -10.59
CA GLY A 101 -21.27 -9.20 -9.13
C GLY A 101 -19.91 -8.81 -8.52
N PHE A 102 -18.82 -9.28 -9.11
CA PHE A 102 -17.47 -8.86 -8.70
C PHE A 102 -17.22 -7.39 -8.97
N ALA A 103 -17.53 -6.92 -10.19
CA ALA A 103 -17.41 -5.51 -10.55
C ALA A 103 -18.24 -4.61 -9.59
N THR A 104 -19.47 -5.01 -9.28
CA THR A 104 -20.35 -4.31 -8.35
C THR A 104 -19.79 -4.30 -6.93
N ARG A 105 -19.36 -5.46 -6.42
CA ARG A 105 -18.80 -5.56 -5.06
C ARG A 105 -17.50 -4.76 -4.93
N ALA A 106 -16.63 -4.83 -5.91
CA ALA A 106 -15.41 -4.06 -5.94
C ALA A 106 -15.73 -2.56 -5.95
N ALA A 107 -16.66 -2.13 -6.81
CA ALA A 107 -17.14 -0.76 -6.87
C ALA A 107 -17.73 -0.30 -5.51
N MET A 108 -18.57 -1.12 -4.88
CA MET A 108 -19.13 -0.83 -3.55
C MET A 108 -18.04 -0.75 -2.48
N SER A 109 -17.12 -1.71 -2.47
CA SER A 109 -16.03 -1.78 -1.51
C SER A 109 -15.13 -0.55 -1.57
N PHE A 110 -14.73 -0.15 -2.76
CA PHE A 110 -13.89 1.03 -2.99
C PHE A 110 -14.66 2.36 -2.84
N GLY A 111 -15.95 2.37 -3.09
CA GLY A 111 -16.80 3.56 -2.91
C GLY A 111 -17.28 3.78 -1.47
N GLY A 112 -16.94 2.91 -0.53
CA GLY A 112 -17.44 3.00 0.85
C GLY A 112 -18.96 2.88 0.95
N ILE A 113 -19.59 2.08 0.07
CA ILE A 113 -21.02 1.88 -0.01
C ILE A 113 -21.38 0.59 0.72
N GLU A 114 -22.32 0.69 1.67
CA GLU A 114 -22.79 -0.49 2.41
C GLU A 114 -23.57 -1.44 1.49
N PRO A 115 -23.45 -2.75 1.68
CA PRO A 115 -24.27 -3.72 0.98
C PRO A 115 -25.76 -3.44 1.19
N GLY A 116 -26.52 -3.32 0.08
CA GLY A 116 -27.95 -3.02 0.11
C GLY A 116 -28.33 -1.56 -0.04
N ASP A 117 -27.38 -0.62 0.05
CA ASP A 117 -27.64 0.80 -0.21
C ASP A 117 -27.57 1.12 -1.72
N TYR A 118 -28.49 0.54 -2.47
CA TYR A 118 -28.60 0.70 -3.93
C TYR A 118 -28.79 2.16 -4.36
N ARG A 119 -29.48 2.96 -3.57
CA ARG A 119 -29.68 4.37 -3.87
C ARG A 119 -28.37 5.14 -3.81
N LYS A 120 -27.57 4.85 -2.81
CA LYS A 120 -26.24 5.44 -2.66
C LYS A 120 -25.32 4.96 -3.78
N LEU A 121 -25.38 3.67 -4.14
CA LEU A 121 -24.67 3.11 -5.27
C LEU A 121 -25.03 3.84 -6.57
N LEU A 122 -26.29 4.05 -6.88
CA LEU A 122 -26.73 4.77 -8.06
C LEU A 122 -26.26 6.23 -8.10
N LEU A 123 -26.36 6.92 -6.97
CA LEU A 123 -25.94 8.33 -6.86
C LEU A 123 -24.41 8.48 -6.96
N TYR A 124 -23.65 7.58 -6.34
CA TYR A 124 -22.19 7.62 -6.34
C TYR A 124 -21.59 7.02 -7.60
N ASN A 125 -22.28 6.11 -8.26
CA ASN A 125 -21.79 5.45 -9.46
C ASN A 125 -21.54 6.43 -10.61
N LYS A 126 -22.37 7.45 -10.73
CA LYS A 126 -22.26 8.47 -11.77
C LYS A 126 -20.97 9.30 -11.64
N ASP A 127 -20.50 9.55 -10.42
CA ASP A 127 -19.43 10.50 -10.15
C ASP A 127 -18.17 9.90 -9.52
N ARG A 128 -18.26 8.70 -8.93
CA ARG A 128 -17.20 8.17 -8.07
C ARG A 128 -16.66 6.77 -8.42
N ILE A 129 -17.41 5.96 -9.16
CA ILE A 129 -16.99 4.59 -9.47
C ILE A 129 -16.81 4.42 -10.96
N PHE A 130 -15.63 3.98 -11.38
CA PHE A 130 -15.38 3.70 -12.76
C PHE A 130 -15.69 2.24 -13.07
N ALA A 131 -16.91 1.99 -13.48
CA ALA A 131 -17.33 0.68 -13.96
C ALA A 131 -18.23 0.82 -15.17
N PHE A 132 -18.06 -0.06 -16.14
CA PHE A 132 -18.89 -0.18 -17.32
C PHE A 132 -18.90 -1.62 -17.84
N VAL A 133 -19.84 -1.91 -18.72
CA VAL A 133 -19.99 -3.19 -19.37
C VAL A 133 -19.74 -3.01 -20.86
N MET A 134 -18.94 -3.88 -21.45
CA MET A 134 -18.74 -3.99 -22.90
C MET A 134 -19.34 -5.30 -23.39
N ALA A 135 -20.28 -5.23 -24.30
CA ALA A 135 -20.89 -6.39 -24.94
C ALA A 135 -20.33 -6.54 -26.37
N LEU A 136 -19.65 -7.64 -26.62
CA LEU A 136 -18.96 -7.90 -27.89
C LEU A 136 -19.60 -9.08 -28.63
N GLY A 137 -20.00 -8.82 -29.87
CA GLY A 137 -20.69 -9.78 -30.71
C GLY A 137 -22.20 -9.85 -30.43
N THR A 138 -22.85 -10.92 -30.89
CA THR A 138 -24.30 -11.09 -30.75
C THR A 138 -24.68 -11.29 -29.27
N VAL A 139 -25.42 -10.35 -28.73
CA VAL A 139 -25.91 -10.43 -27.34
C VAL A 139 -27.15 -11.32 -27.30
N THR A 140 -27.11 -12.40 -26.55
CA THR A 140 -28.24 -13.29 -26.31
C THR A 140 -29.25 -12.68 -25.31
N GLU A 141 -30.46 -13.26 -25.23
CA GLU A 141 -31.47 -12.84 -24.22
C GLU A 141 -30.93 -12.84 -22.79
N GLU A 142 -30.18 -13.88 -22.44
CA GLU A 142 -29.56 -14.00 -21.13
C GLU A 142 -28.57 -12.87 -20.85
N TRP A 143 -27.83 -12.45 -21.84
CA TRP A 143 -26.88 -11.35 -21.73
C TRP A 143 -27.57 -10.01 -21.67
N GLY A 144 -28.66 -9.87 -22.44
CA GLY A 144 -29.52 -8.70 -22.35
C GLY A 144 -30.06 -8.50 -20.93
N ALA A 145 -30.52 -9.56 -20.29
CA ALA A 145 -30.99 -9.51 -18.92
C ALA A 145 -29.89 -9.11 -17.92
N ASN A 146 -28.68 -9.64 -18.09
CA ASN A 146 -27.54 -9.26 -17.25
C ASN A 146 -27.05 -7.83 -17.49
N ALA A 147 -27.06 -7.37 -18.75
CA ALA A 147 -26.77 -5.99 -19.07
C ALA A 147 -27.81 -5.02 -18.47
N ALA A 148 -29.09 -5.40 -18.49
CA ALA A 148 -30.14 -4.64 -17.80
C ALA A 148 -29.89 -4.56 -16.29
N GLY A 149 -29.43 -5.65 -15.68
CA GLY A 149 -28.97 -5.66 -14.28
C GLY A 149 -27.85 -4.66 -14.03
N ALA A 150 -26.85 -4.60 -14.90
CA ALA A 150 -25.74 -3.64 -14.80
C ALA A 150 -26.23 -2.19 -14.92
N ILE A 151 -27.17 -1.92 -15.82
CA ILE A 151 -27.81 -0.60 -15.98
C ILE A 151 -28.56 -0.21 -14.71
N ASN A 152 -29.26 -1.14 -14.08
CA ASN A 152 -29.94 -0.91 -12.81
C ASN A 152 -28.98 -0.53 -11.67
N TYR A 153 -27.72 -0.99 -11.75
CA TYR A 153 -26.64 -0.55 -10.84
C TYR A 153 -25.95 0.74 -11.31
N GLY A 154 -26.43 1.37 -12.39
CA GLY A 154 -25.87 2.61 -12.91
C GLY A 154 -24.60 2.43 -13.76
N PHE A 155 -24.30 1.24 -14.24
CA PHE A 155 -23.18 0.99 -15.15
C PHE A 155 -23.61 1.16 -16.59
N PRO A 156 -22.91 1.98 -17.41
CA PRO A 156 -23.20 2.07 -18.83
C PRO A 156 -22.85 0.76 -19.54
N VAL A 157 -23.61 0.45 -20.59
CA VAL A 157 -23.38 -0.70 -21.47
C VAL A 157 -23.00 -0.18 -22.85
N ILE A 158 -21.86 -0.61 -23.36
CA ILE A 158 -21.34 -0.27 -24.67
C ILE A 158 -21.20 -1.54 -25.48
N ALA A 159 -21.87 -1.59 -26.64
CA ALA A 159 -21.87 -2.76 -27.52
C ALA A 159 -21.29 -2.43 -28.88
N ASP A 160 -20.60 -3.39 -29.50
CA ASP A 160 -20.10 -3.31 -30.86
C ASP A 160 -21.19 -3.63 -31.91
N THR A 161 -22.29 -4.26 -31.49
CA THR A 161 -23.44 -4.62 -32.31
C THR A 161 -24.71 -3.95 -31.78
N ALA A 162 -25.81 -4.14 -32.50
CA ALA A 162 -27.12 -3.71 -32.04
C ALA A 162 -27.50 -4.47 -30.76
N ILE A 163 -27.93 -3.73 -29.74
CA ILE A 163 -28.47 -4.34 -28.51
C ILE A 163 -29.87 -4.86 -28.84
N PRO A 164 -30.19 -6.13 -28.59
CA PRO A 164 -31.49 -6.71 -28.88
C PRO A 164 -32.64 -5.94 -28.22
N GLU A 165 -33.80 -5.90 -28.86
CA GLU A 165 -35.03 -5.25 -28.36
C GLU A 165 -35.59 -5.94 -27.09
N ILE A 166 -34.99 -7.02 -26.65
CA ILE A 166 -35.32 -7.74 -25.41
C ILE A 166 -34.99 -6.97 -24.12
N LEU A 167 -34.19 -5.92 -24.20
CA LEU A 167 -34.08 -5.00 -23.05
C LEU A 167 -35.43 -4.29 -22.85
N PRO A 168 -35.94 -4.21 -21.61
CA PRO A 168 -37.21 -3.54 -21.35
C PRO A 168 -37.28 -2.17 -22.04
N SER A 169 -38.41 -1.86 -22.66
CA SER A 169 -38.64 -0.62 -23.39
C SER A 169 -38.45 0.57 -22.46
N GLY A 170 -37.50 1.27 -22.38
CA GLY A 170 -37.14 2.32 -21.42
C GLY A 170 -35.69 2.25 -20.99
N ILE A 171 -35.08 1.04 -21.02
CA ILE A 171 -33.65 0.87 -20.80
C ILE A 171 -32.85 1.19 -22.06
N THR A 172 -33.38 0.83 -23.24
CA THR A 172 -32.76 1.13 -24.52
C THR A 172 -32.71 2.62 -24.88
N THR A 173 -33.52 3.45 -24.24
CA THR A 173 -33.49 4.90 -24.35
C THR A 173 -32.59 5.57 -23.32
N TYR A 174 -31.96 4.78 -22.46
CA TYR A 174 -31.05 5.30 -21.46
C TYR A 174 -29.77 5.83 -22.13
N GLU A 175 -29.40 7.07 -21.84
CA GLU A 175 -28.21 7.72 -22.42
C GLU A 175 -26.89 6.95 -22.17
N HIS A 176 -26.95 5.97 -21.25
CA HIS A 176 -25.82 5.11 -20.90
C HIS A 176 -25.79 3.76 -21.63
N VAL A 177 -26.70 3.54 -22.59
CA VAL A 177 -26.69 2.37 -23.45
C VAL A 177 -26.29 2.81 -24.86
N VAL A 178 -25.14 2.37 -25.32
CA VAL A 178 -24.59 2.76 -26.62
C VAL A 178 -24.30 1.50 -27.44
N ALA A 179 -24.90 1.39 -28.60
CA ALA A 179 -24.77 0.26 -29.51
C ALA A 179 -23.99 0.63 -30.79
N ASN A 180 -23.60 -0.37 -31.55
CA ASN A 180 -22.92 -0.25 -32.84
C ASN A 180 -21.63 0.59 -32.79
N VAL A 181 -20.85 0.46 -31.72
CA VAL A 181 -19.58 1.17 -31.57
C VAL A 181 -18.46 0.38 -32.23
N PRO A 182 -17.68 0.98 -33.15
CA PRO A 182 -16.51 0.33 -33.72
C PRO A 182 -15.49 -0.09 -32.69
N HIS A 183 -14.84 -1.25 -32.88
CA HIS A 183 -13.90 -1.83 -31.91
C HIS A 183 -12.73 -0.93 -31.57
N ASP A 184 -12.20 -0.19 -32.54
CA ASP A 184 -11.11 0.78 -32.35
C ASP A 184 -11.52 2.01 -31.52
N LYS A 185 -12.81 2.21 -31.29
CA LYS A 185 -13.37 3.33 -30.52
C LYS A 185 -14.11 2.91 -29.26
N ILE A 186 -14.30 1.60 -29.06
CA ILE A 186 -15.22 1.11 -28.02
C ILE A 186 -14.78 1.48 -26.61
N VAL A 187 -13.48 1.41 -26.31
CA VAL A 187 -12.94 1.81 -25.02
C VAL A 187 -13.01 3.33 -24.82
N ALA A 188 -12.66 4.11 -25.83
CA ALA A 188 -12.77 5.56 -25.79
C ALA A 188 -14.23 6.01 -25.58
N ARG A 189 -15.18 5.35 -26.27
CA ARG A 189 -16.60 5.63 -26.11
C ARG A 189 -17.12 5.25 -24.72
N ALA A 190 -16.67 4.13 -24.18
CA ALA A 190 -17.00 3.73 -22.81
C ALA A 190 -16.58 4.79 -21.77
N ILE A 191 -15.39 5.33 -21.95
CA ILE A 191 -14.84 6.40 -21.10
C ILE A 191 -15.64 7.70 -21.25
N GLU A 192 -15.98 8.06 -22.48
CA GLU A 192 -16.78 9.26 -22.78
C GLU A 192 -18.17 9.18 -22.14
N VAL A 193 -18.88 8.07 -22.35
CA VAL A 193 -20.22 7.83 -21.78
C VAL A 193 -20.15 7.84 -20.25
N ARG A 194 -19.06 7.36 -19.71
CA ARG A 194 -18.83 7.38 -18.26
C ARG A 194 -18.47 8.78 -17.71
N GLY A 195 -18.21 9.73 -18.60
CA GLY A 195 -17.89 11.11 -18.23
C GLY A 195 -16.51 11.31 -17.65
N LEU A 196 -15.57 10.39 -17.89
CA LEU A 196 -14.20 10.49 -17.40
C LEU A 196 -13.29 11.19 -18.40
N LYS A 197 -12.64 12.22 -17.91
CA LYS A 197 -11.51 12.83 -18.62
C LYS A 197 -10.22 12.12 -18.17
N VAL A 198 -9.83 11.09 -18.89
CA VAL A 198 -8.53 10.42 -18.69
C VAL A 198 -7.47 11.19 -19.46
N ASN A 199 -6.57 11.85 -18.74
CA ASN A 199 -5.42 12.48 -19.33
C ASN A 199 -4.19 11.61 -19.04
N VAL A 200 -3.84 10.75 -19.98
CA VAL A 200 -2.61 9.95 -19.89
C VAL A 200 -1.45 10.87 -20.26
N SER A 201 -0.64 11.24 -19.28
CA SER A 201 0.60 11.97 -19.56
C SER A 201 1.57 11.03 -20.28
N ALA A 202 1.98 11.38 -21.47
CA ALA A 202 3.06 10.67 -22.15
C ALA A 202 4.36 10.90 -21.36
N ILE A 203 4.88 9.86 -20.73
CA ILE A 203 6.17 9.90 -20.08
C ILE A 203 7.20 9.44 -21.11
N PRO A 204 8.24 10.23 -21.44
CA PRO A 204 9.19 9.93 -22.48
C PRO A 204 10.21 8.86 -22.02
N ILE A 205 9.77 7.63 -21.90
CA ILE A 205 10.61 6.48 -21.59
C ILE A 205 10.64 5.52 -22.81
N PRO A 206 11.75 4.85 -23.06
CA PRO A 206 11.94 4.03 -24.27
C PRO A 206 11.29 2.64 -24.19
N VAL A 207 10.63 2.30 -23.07
CA VAL A 207 9.97 1.01 -22.90
C VAL A 207 8.55 1.07 -23.42
N ALA A 208 8.19 0.10 -24.26
CA ALA A 208 6.83 -0.02 -24.75
C ALA A 208 5.88 -0.38 -23.63
N TYR A 209 4.66 0.11 -23.75
CA TYR A 209 3.56 -0.33 -22.89
C TYR A 209 3.24 -1.81 -23.15
N GLY A 210 2.93 -2.52 -22.08
CA GLY A 210 2.43 -3.88 -22.11
C GLY A 210 1.55 -4.17 -20.89
N PRO A 211 0.96 -5.36 -20.76
CA PRO A 211 0.16 -5.71 -19.60
C PRO A 211 1.04 -5.75 -18.35
N ALA A 212 0.59 -5.12 -17.27
CA ALA A 212 1.28 -5.17 -16.01
C ALA A 212 0.77 -6.33 -15.16
N PHE A 213 1.69 -6.86 -14.38
CA PHE A 213 1.44 -7.97 -13.48
C PHE A 213 1.56 -7.49 -12.05
N GLU A 214 0.44 -7.29 -11.40
CA GLU A 214 0.43 -6.99 -9.97
C GLU A 214 1.08 -8.14 -9.19
N GLY A 215 2.10 -7.83 -8.39
CA GLY A 215 2.85 -8.82 -7.63
C GLY A 215 3.86 -9.66 -8.44
N GLU A 216 4.00 -9.44 -9.74
CA GLU A 216 5.06 -10.09 -10.51
C GLU A 216 6.38 -9.33 -10.33
N ARG A 217 7.35 -10.02 -9.80
CA ARG A 217 8.69 -9.49 -9.56
C ARG A 217 9.64 -10.00 -10.62
N VAL A 218 10.59 -9.16 -11.01
CA VAL A 218 11.76 -9.63 -11.75
C VAL A 218 12.45 -10.71 -10.92
N ARG A 219 12.52 -11.92 -11.44
CA ARG A 219 13.00 -13.10 -10.70
C ARG A 219 14.27 -13.66 -11.32
N GLY A 220 15.16 -14.14 -10.44
CA GLY A 220 16.26 -15.04 -10.75
C GLY A 220 17.00 -14.71 -12.03
N ASP A 221 16.75 -15.48 -13.06
CA ASP A 221 17.50 -15.43 -14.32
C ASP A 221 17.21 -14.21 -15.19
N ASP A 222 16.12 -13.49 -14.94
CA ASP A 222 15.77 -12.30 -15.70
C ASP A 222 16.35 -10.99 -15.10
N ILE A 223 16.94 -11.04 -13.92
CA ILE A 223 17.56 -9.86 -13.29
C ILE A 223 18.79 -9.42 -14.09
N TYR A 224 18.79 -8.17 -14.52
CA TYR A 224 19.99 -7.50 -15.00
C TYR A 224 20.70 -6.75 -13.87
N LEU A 225 19.95 -5.95 -13.11
CA LEU A 225 20.45 -5.13 -12.01
C LEU A 225 19.54 -5.26 -10.79
N GLU A 226 20.12 -5.40 -9.62
CA GLU A 226 19.47 -5.15 -8.34
C GLU A 226 20.14 -3.95 -7.67
N ALA A 227 19.38 -2.90 -7.34
CA ALA A 227 19.89 -1.73 -6.65
C ALA A 227 19.14 -1.52 -5.34
N GLY A 228 19.88 -1.26 -4.25
CA GLY A 228 19.30 -1.18 -2.91
C GLY A 228 18.92 -2.56 -2.35
N GLY A 229 17.92 -2.59 -1.46
CA GLY A 229 17.50 -3.80 -0.75
C GLY A 229 18.44 -4.18 0.40
N GLY A 230 18.14 -5.27 1.12
CA GLY A 230 18.91 -5.68 2.30
C GLY A 230 20.38 -6.08 2.07
N ARG A 231 20.87 -6.00 0.82
CA ARG A 231 22.23 -6.39 0.45
C ARG A 231 23.19 -5.23 0.23
N SER A 232 22.68 -4.01 0.20
CA SER A 232 23.47 -2.81 -0.06
C SER A 232 22.87 -1.59 0.65
N PRO A 233 23.65 -0.52 0.91
CA PRO A 233 23.12 0.73 1.43
C PRO A 233 22.03 1.30 0.51
N MET A 234 20.97 1.87 1.11
CA MET A 234 19.84 2.36 0.37
C MET A 234 19.07 3.42 1.15
N VAL A 235 18.43 4.36 0.43
CA VAL A 235 17.48 5.32 1.00
C VAL A 235 16.69 6.05 -0.08
N GLU A 236 15.47 6.46 0.25
CA GLU A 236 14.69 7.47 -0.46
C GLU A 236 14.58 8.69 0.45
N TRP A 237 14.89 9.87 -0.07
CA TRP A 237 14.92 11.07 0.73
C TRP A 237 14.40 12.29 -0.04
N VAL A 238 13.45 13.00 0.55
CA VAL A 238 12.94 14.27 0.06
C VAL A 238 13.45 15.39 0.96
N THR A 239 13.90 16.47 0.36
CA THR A 239 14.34 17.68 1.08
C THR A 239 13.87 18.94 0.38
N SER A 240 13.38 19.89 1.18
CA SER A 240 13.00 21.22 0.70
C SER A 240 14.22 22.07 0.39
N LYS A 241 14.09 22.91 -0.62
CA LYS A 241 15.11 23.85 -1.11
C LYS A 241 14.50 25.19 -1.44
N ARG A 242 15.33 26.20 -1.60
CA ARG A 242 14.89 27.49 -2.12
C ARG A 242 14.73 27.43 -3.64
N MET A 243 13.86 28.27 -4.18
CA MET A 243 13.53 28.30 -5.61
C MET A 243 14.72 28.54 -6.54
N ASN A 244 15.79 29.16 -6.05
CA ASN A 244 17.02 29.44 -6.80
C ASN A 244 18.12 28.38 -6.62
N GLU A 245 17.92 27.39 -5.76
CA GLU A 245 18.91 26.34 -5.48
C GLU A 245 18.73 25.11 -6.37
N ILE A 246 17.57 24.96 -7.00
CA ILE A 246 17.26 23.79 -7.83
C ILE A 246 16.70 24.19 -9.20
N GLU A 247 16.88 23.30 -10.15
CA GLU A 247 16.39 23.39 -11.52
C GLU A 247 15.28 22.35 -11.74
N ASP A 248 14.11 22.83 -12.19
CA ASP A 248 13.00 21.92 -12.46
C ASP A 248 13.31 20.94 -13.59
N GLY A 249 13.05 19.66 -13.35
CA GLY A 249 13.29 18.58 -14.30
C GLY A 249 14.75 18.15 -14.44
N LYS A 250 15.68 18.72 -13.66
CA LYS A 250 17.06 18.20 -13.63
C LYS A 250 17.09 16.80 -13.05
N ILE A 251 17.68 15.87 -13.82
CA ILE A 251 17.87 14.48 -13.41
C ILE A 251 19.33 14.13 -13.53
N GLU A 252 19.94 13.70 -12.44
CA GLU A 252 21.36 13.40 -12.35
C GLU A 252 21.58 11.97 -11.81
N ILE A 253 22.58 11.26 -12.37
CA ILE A 253 23.05 9.98 -11.87
C ILE A 253 24.46 10.17 -11.35
N ILE A 254 24.71 9.77 -10.11
CA ILE A 254 26.02 9.84 -9.48
C ILE A 254 26.47 8.42 -9.12
N GLY A 255 27.39 7.90 -9.92
CA GLY A 255 27.88 6.54 -9.88
C GLY A 255 27.51 5.74 -11.13
N PRO A 256 27.69 4.41 -11.13
CA PRO A 256 27.43 3.57 -12.28
C PRO A 256 25.96 3.63 -12.75
N GLU A 257 25.78 3.78 -14.06
CA GLU A 257 24.49 3.59 -14.75
C GLU A 257 24.34 2.10 -15.14
N ILE A 258 23.18 1.70 -15.59
CA ILE A 258 22.91 0.33 -16.06
C ILE A 258 23.90 -0.10 -17.15
N THR A 259 24.30 0.81 -18.03
CA THR A 259 25.27 0.57 -19.11
C THR A 259 26.67 0.29 -18.63
N ASP A 260 27.00 0.67 -17.42
CA ASP A 260 28.36 0.60 -16.87
C ASP A 260 28.60 -0.70 -16.08
N VAL A 261 27.57 -1.54 -15.97
CA VAL A 261 27.61 -2.75 -15.16
C VAL A 261 27.18 -3.99 -15.95
N LEU A 262 27.64 -5.14 -15.50
CA LEU A 262 27.26 -6.43 -16.10
C LEU A 262 25.89 -6.90 -15.58
N ALA A 263 25.28 -7.81 -16.31
CA ALA A 263 24.07 -8.48 -15.86
C ALA A 263 24.28 -9.17 -14.49
N ARG A 264 23.28 -9.10 -13.62
CA ARG A 264 23.28 -9.59 -12.23
C ARG A 264 24.13 -8.75 -11.26
N SER A 265 24.50 -7.53 -11.64
CA SER A 265 25.15 -6.60 -10.71
C SER A 265 24.23 -6.19 -9.57
N ILE A 266 24.85 -5.92 -8.42
CA ILE A 266 24.18 -5.35 -7.24
C ILE A 266 24.84 -4.00 -6.97
N LEU A 267 24.01 -2.95 -6.89
CA LEU A 267 24.45 -1.59 -6.59
C LEU A 267 23.78 -1.05 -5.33
N PRO A 268 24.43 -0.16 -4.59
CA PRO A 268 23.74 0.67 -3.61
C PRO A 268 22.78 1.62 -4.33
N LEU A 269 21.80 2.16 -3.61
CA LEU A 269 20.80 3.04 -4.19
C LEU A 269 20.37 4.14 -3.20
N ALA A 270 20.61 5.40 -3.56
CA ALA A 270 19.92 6.49 -2.91
C ALA A 270 19.17 7.32 -3.96
N ILE A 271 17.90 7.61 -3.68
CA ILE A 271 17.07 8.49 -4.49
C ILE A 271 16.81 9.74 -3.68
N LYS A 272 17.46 10.83 -4.06
CA LYS A 272 17.27 12.13 -3.44
C LYS A 272 16.43 13.01 -4.34
N VAL A 273 15.29 13.47 -3.81
CA VAL A 273 14.42 14.42 -4.50
C VAL A 273 14.46 15.75 -3.75
N GLU A 274 14.84 16.79 -4.45
CA GLU A 274 14.91 18.16 -3.93
C GLU A 274 13.76 18.96 -4.51
N ILE A 275 12.99 19.62 -3.64
CA ILE A 275 11.73 20.27 -3.99
C ILE A 275 11.75 21.72 -3.54
N ALA A 276 11.23 22.62 -4.38
CA ALA A 276 11.01 24.01 -4.04
C ALA A 276 9.61 24.45 -4.45
N GLY A 277 8.96 25.22 -3.59
CA GLY A 277 7.65 25.76 -3.89
C GLY A 277 7.16 26.73 -2.83
N ARG A 278 6.32 27.67 -3.25
CA ARG A 278 5.76 28.71 -2.35
C ARG A 278 4.80 28.15 -1.30
N HIS A 279 4.24 26.98 -1.57
CA HIS A 279 3.26 26.31 -0.71
C HIS A 279 3.81 24.99 -0.16
N PHE A 280 5.10 24.73 -0.34
CA PHE A 280 5.73 23.52 0.14
C PHE A 280 6.25 23.71 1.56
N GLU A 281 5.77 22.88 2.47
CA GLU A 281 6.18 22.87 3.87
C GLU A 281 7.08 21.67 4.16
N THR A 282 8.00 21.82 5.11
CA THR A 282 8.92 20.74 5.51
C THR A 282 8.18 19.50 5.99
N ASP A 283 7.00 19.67 6.58
CA ASP A 283 6.17 18.56 7.03
C ASP A 283 5.59 17.71 5.89
N TYR A 284 5.67 18.19 4.64
CA TYR A 284 5.23 17.43 3.46
C TYR A 284 6.33 16.52 2.90
N GLU A 285 7.59 16.69 3.31
CA GLU A 285 8.71 15.86 2.83
C GLU A 285 8.48 14.35 3.07
N PRO A 286 8.10 13.88 4.27
CA PRO A 286 7.87 12.46 4.50
C PRO A 286 6.74 11.89 3.65
N ILE A 287 5.74 12.71 3.32
CA ILE A 287 4.61 12.28 2.52
C ILE A 287 5.02 12.02 1.07
N LEU A 288 5.84 12.93 0.51
CA LEU A 288 6.37 12.75 -0.83
C LEU A 288 7.38 11.58 -0.89
N GLU A 289 8.17 11.34 0.15
CA GLU A 289 9.01 10.15 0.26
C GLU A 289 8.19 8.87 0.11
N ARG A 290 7.03 8.79 0.77
CA ARG A 290 6.12 7.63 0.64
C ARG A 290 5.55 7.50 -0.76
N GLN A 291 5.28 8.59 -1.45
CA GLN A 291 4.83 8.54 -2.84
C GLN A 291 5.94 8.04 -3.80
N ILE A 292 7.18 8.43 -3.57
CA ILE A 292 8.33 7.89 -4.31
C ILE A 292 8.44 6.39 -4.10
N HIS A 293 8.35 5.95 -2.85
CA HIS A 293 8.40 4.54 -2.49
C HIS A 293 7.29 3.72 -3.16
N HIS A 294 6.06 4.23 -3.11
CA HIS A 294 4.92 3.64 -3.80
C HIS A 294 5.18 3.50 -5.30
N LEU A 295 5.61 4.57 -5.95
CA LEU A 295 5.84 4.57 -7.38
C LEU A 295 6.91 3.56 -7.81
N ILE A 296 8.00 3.46 -7.04
CA ILE A 296 9.06 2.47 -7.31
C ILE A 296 8.54 1.05 -7.12
N ASN A 297 7.73 0.82 -6.11
CA ASN A 297 7.10 -0.49 -5.90
C ASN A 297 6.14 -0.85 -7.04
N TYR A 298 5.32 0.08 -7.48
CA TYR A 298 4.45 -0.11 -8.65
C TYR A 298 5.25 -0.46 -9.91
N ALA A 299 6.32 0.27 -10.17
CA ALA A 299 7.19 0.02 -11.31
C ALA A 299 7.85 -1.39 -11.29
N GLN A 300 7.83 -2.05 -10.14
CA GLN A 300 8.35 -3.40 -9.95
C GLN A 300 7.26 -4.48 -9.86
N GLY A 301 5.98 -4.10 -9.91
CA GLY A 301 4.88 -5.01 -9.68
C GLY A 301 4.84 -5.55 -8.23
N VAL A 302 5.21 -4.72 -7.26
CA VAL A 302 5.23 -5.09 -5.85
C VAL A 302 4.30 -4.20 -5.06
N MET A 303 3.32 -4.77 -4.41
CA MET A 303 2.55 -4.09 -3.38
C MET A 303 3.31 -4.18 -2.05
N HIS A 304 4.01 -3.14 -1.70
CA HIS A 304 4.70 -3.03 -0.43
C HIS A 304 4.51 -1.62 0.12
N ILE A 305 3.92 -1.51 1.29
CA ILE A 305 3.73 -0.22 1.96
C ILE A 305 4.99 0.15 2.75
N GLY A 306 6.05 -0.26 2.44
CA GLY A 306 7.40 0.02 2.85
C GLY A 306 7.64 0.72 4.17
N GLN A 307 8.83 0.56 4.61
CA GLN A 307 9.39 1.25 5.76
C GLN A 307 10.09 2.51 5.28
N ARG A 308 10.35 3.43 6.21
CA ARG A 308 11.34 4.48 6.05
C ARG A 308 12.70 3.81 5.72
N ASP A 309 13.55 4.47 4.93
CA ASP A 309 14.92 4.05 4.57
C ASP A 309 15.06 2.73 3.75
N ILE A 310 14.04 2.28 3.06
CA ILE A 310 14.14 1.18 2.13
C ILE A 310 13.94 1.68 0.69
N ALA A 311 15.00 1.66 -0.10
CA ALA A 311 14.93 1.81 -1.54
C ALA A 311 15.40 0.51 -2.20
N TRP A 312 14.58 -0.06 -3.08
CA TRP A 312 14.89 -1.31 -3.74
C TRP A 312 14.34 -1.35 -5.15
N LEU A 313 15.21 -1.67 -6.08
CA LEU A 313 14.89 -1.69 -7.50
C LEU A 313 15.51 -2.93 -8.16
N ARG A 314 14.70 -3.71 -8.85
CA ARG A 314 15.15 -4.75 -9.76
C ARG A 314 14.82 -4.37 -11.19
N VAL A 315 15.81 -4.44 -12.06
CA VAL A 315 15.67 -4.16 -13.50
C VAL A 315 15.83 -5.45 -14.27
N SER A 316 14.88 -5.77 -15.14
CA SER A 316 14.93 -6.96 -15.98
C SER A 316 15.88 -6.77 -17.16
N LYS A 317 16.41 -7.88 -17.68
CA LYS A 317 17.19 -7.88 -18.93
C LYS A 317 16.40 -7.28 -20.08
N GLN A 318 15.14 -7.64 -20.20
CA GLN A 318 14.26 -7.13 -21.25
C GLN A 318 14.08 -5.60 -21.18
N ALA A 319 13.96 -5.03 -19.97
CA ALA A 319 13.88 -3.57 -19.83
C ALA A 319 15.17 -2.89 -20.32
N VAL A 320 16.33 -3.46 -19.99
CA VAL A 320 17.64 -2.94 -20.43
C VAL A 320 17.80 -3.04 -21.94
N GLU A 321 17.41 -4.15 -22.55
CA GLU A 321 17.42 -4.36 -24.00
C GLU A 321 16.54 -3.35 -24.73
N LYS A 322 15.39 -2.99 -24.15
CA LYS A 322 14.49 -1.93 -24.65
C LYS A 322 14.99 -0.52 -24.36
N GLY A 323 16.18 -0.37 -23.82
CA GLY A 323 16.81 0.95 -23.62
C GLY A 323 16.52 1.60 -22.27
N PHE A 324 15.92 0.90 -21.29
CA PHE A 324 15.71 1.46 -19.96
C PHE A 324 17.04 1.80 -19.27
N ARG A 325 17.06 2.93 -18.57
CA ARG A 325 18.20 3.45 -17.81
C ARG A 325 17.71 3.97 -16.45
N LEU A 326 18.57 4.08 -15.47
CA LEU A 326 18.23 4.60 -14.14
C LEU A 326 17.68 6.04 -14.21
N LYS A 327 18.20 6.85 -15.13
CA LYS A 327 17.67 8.21 -15.35
C LYS A 327 16.18 8.25 -15.65
N HIS A 328 15.62 7.18 -16.22
CA HIS A 328 14.17 7.11 -16.52
C HIS A 328 13.32 7.03 -15.26
N ILE A 329 13.86 6.51 -14.15
CA ILE A 329 13.21 6.58 -12.84
C ILE A 329 13.04 8.06 -12.43
N GLY A 330 14.09 8.86 -12.58
CA GLY A 330 14.02 10.30 -12.29
C GLY A 330 13.00 11.03 -13.16
N ILE A 331 12.89 10.70 -14.45
CA ILE A 331 11.89 11.26 -15.37
C ILE A 331 10.48 10.92 -14.90
N ILE A 332 10.24 9.65 -14.53
CA ILE A 332 8.95 9.19 -14.03
C ILE A 332 8.60 9.90 -12.72
N LEU A 333 9.54 10.00 -11.79
CA LEU A 333 9.34 10.67 -10.51
C LEU A 333 8.98 12.15 -10.71
N HIS A 334 9.73 12.87 -11.56
CA HIS A 334 9.44 14.26 -11.89
C HIS A 334 8.02 14.41 -12.45
N ALA A 335 7.68 13.65 -13.48
CA ALA A 335 6.37 13.72 -14.13
C ALA A 335 5.22 13.41 -13.16
N LYS A 336 5.37 12.35 -12.37
CA LYS A 336 4.33 11.90 -11.44
C LYS A 336 4.15 12.85 -10.27
N LEU A 337 5.22 13.27 -9.63
CA LEU A 337 5.14 14.18 -8.49
C LEU A 337 4.59 15.55 -8.91
N HIS A 338 4.98 16.08 -10.06
CA HIS A 338 4.39 17.31 -10.59
C HIS A 338 2.89 17.16 -10.88
N GLN A 339 2.50 16.04 -11.48
CA GLN A 339 1.11 15.80 -11.77
C GLN A 339 0.26 15.73 -10.51
N ASP A 340 0.75 15.03 -9.49
CA ASP A 340 0.00 14.72 -8.30
C ASP A 340 0.05 15.83 -7.25
N PHE A 341 1.19 16.51 -7.16
CA PHE A 341 1.50 17.47 -6.10
C PHE A 341 1.91 18.85 -6.62
N GLY A 342 1.87 19.11 -7.93
CA GLY A 342 2.29 20.39 -8.53
C GLY A 342 1.52 21.62 -8.04
N ARG A 343 0.45 21.43 -7.25
CA ARG A 343 -0.22 22.53 -6.56
C ARG A 343 0.49 22.99 -5.28
N ILE A 344 1.35 22.15 -4.68
CA ILE A 344 2.05 22.45 -3.43
C ILE A 344 3.52 22.78 -3.65
N PHE A 345 4.09 22.48 -4.82
CA PHE A 345 5.45 22.86 -5.16
C PHE A 345 5.57 23.34 -6.62
N ASP A 346 6.61 24.10 -6.91
CA ASP A 346 6.85 24.69 -8.23
C ASP A 346 7.98 24.00 -9.00
N LYS A 347 9.00 23.47 -8.32
CA LYS A 347 10.18 22.85 -8.91
C LYS A 347 10.57 21.56 -8.20
N LEU A 348 11.08 20.62 -8.97
CA LEU A 348 11.60 19.35 -8.48
C LEU A 348 12.80 18.89 -9.31
N GLN A 349 13.86 18.45 -8.64
CA GLN A 349 14.98 17.75 -9.28
C GLN A 349 15.24 16.42 -8.59
N VAL A 350 15.80 15.47 -9.33
CA VAL A 350 16.06 14.11 -8.86
C VAL A 350 17.51 13.75 -9.05
N THR A 351 18.17 13.30 -7.99
CA THR A 351 19.51 12.73 -8.08
C THR A 351 19.45 11.28 -7.61
N ILE A 352 19.92 10.36 -8.45
CA ILE A 352 20.04 8.93 -8.14
C ILE A 352 21.51 8.62 -7.93
N TYR A 353 21.83 8.09 -6.76
CA TYR A 353 23.19 7.72 -6.37
C TYR A 353 23.31 6.18 -6.41
N THR A 354 24.38 5.73 -7.05
CA THR A 354 24.77 4.31 -7.13
C THR A 354 26.24 4.10 -6.77
N ASP A 355 26.98 5.18 -6.46
CA ASP A 355 28.30 5.13 -5.85
C ASP A 355 28.19 4.83 -4.35
N GLU A 356 28.89 3.81 -3.86
CA GLU A 356 28.74 3.32 -2.50
C GLU A 356 29.09 4.37 -1.42
N ALA A 357 30.15 5.13 -1.61
CA ALA A 357 30.57 6.15 -0.66
C ALA A 357 29.55 7.28 -0.60
N LYS A 358 29.03 7.69 -1.75
CA LYS A 358 27.99 8.70 -1.85
C LYS A 358 26.67 8.25 -1.27
N VAL A 359 26.25 7.02 -1.55
CA VAL A 359 25.02 6.46 -0.96
C VAL A 359 25.11 6.41 0.55
N LYS A 360 26.22 5.94 1.13
CA LYS A 360 26.43 5.97 2.59
C LYS A 360 26.30 7.37 3.17
N GLN A 361 26.90 8.36 2.51
CA GLN A 361 26.79 9.76 2.91
C GLN A 361 25.34 10.28 2.89
N ILE A 362 24.57 9.94 1.84
CA ILE A 362 23.16 10.32 1.72
C ILE A 362 22.32 9.61 2.78
N VAL A 363 22.58 8.34 3.07
CA VAL A 363 21.91 7.58 4.15
C VAL A 363 22.10 8.26 5.51
N GLU A 364 23.33 8.68 5.83
CA GLU A 364 23.61 9.40 7.08
C GLU A 364 22.85 10.73 7.17
N GLN A 365 22.85 11.51 6.09
CA GLN A 365 22.10 12.76 6.02
C GLN A 365 20.59 12.56 6.16
N ALA A 366 20.04 11.57 5.47
CA ALA A 366 18.61 11.23 5.56
C ALA A 366 18.22 10.79 6.98
N ARG A 367 19.05 9.95 7.61
CA ARG A 367 18.81 9.52 8.99
C ARG A 367 18.86 10.68 9.99
N ALA A 368 19.76 11.64 9.80
CA ALA A 368 19.78 12.86 10.60
C ALA A 368 18.49 13.69 10.43
N ALA A 369 18.03 13.85 9.19
CA ALA A 369 16.75 14.51 8.90
C ALA A 369 15.55 13.77 9.51
N TYR A 370 15.55 12.44 9.46
CA TYR A 370 14.49 11.63 10.09
C TYR A 370 14.50 11.79 11.61
N ALA A 371 15.67 11.80 12.24
CA ALA A 371 15.79 12.04 13.68
C ALA A 371 15.27 13.43 14.08
N GLU A 372 15.55 14.47 13.27
CA GLU A 372 15.02 15.82 13.48
C GLU A 372 13.48 15.85 13.33
N ARG A 373 12.94 15.18 12.32
CA ARG A 373 11.48 15.06 12.15
C ARG A 373 10.82 14.35 13.33
N ASP A 374 11.43 13.27 13.81
CA ASP A 374 10.93 12.53 14.97
C ASP A 374 11.02 13.33 16.26
N ALA A 375 12.08 14.15 16.43
CA ALA A 375 12.24 15.02 17.58
C ALA A 375 11.14 16.09 17.69
N ARG A 376 10.52 16.50 16.58
CA ARG A 376 9.40 17.46 16.61
C ARG A 376 8.16 16.96 17.32
N ILE A 377 7.98 15.65 17.44
CA ILE A 377 6.86 15.04 18.16
C ILE A 377 7.24 14.68 19.61
N GLU A 378 8.52 14.78 19.98
CA GLU A 378 8.97 14.52 21.33
C GLU A 378 8.29 15.46 22.34
N GLY A 379 7.82 14.88 23.43
CA GLY A 379 7.07 15.61 24.47
C GLY A 379 5.58 15.74 24.23
N MET A 380 5.09 15.44 23.04
CA MET A 380 3.66 15.27 22.83
C MET A 380 3.19 13.96 23.45
N THR A 381 2.03 14.00 24.09
CA THR A 381 1.41 12.82 24.69
C THR A 381 0.04 12.56 24.08
N ASP A 382 -0.46 11.36 24.26
CA ASP A 382 -1.82 11.01 23.82
C ASP A 382 -2.89 11.88 24.49
N GLU A 383 -2.60 12.44 25.65
CA GLU A 383 -3.45 13.39 26.36
C GLU A 383 -3.38 14.82 25.80
N SER A 384 -2.30 15.16 25.07
CA SER A 384 -2.09 16.52 24.56
C SER A 384 -2.88 16.83 23.29
N THR A 385 -3.62 15.87 22.74
CA THR A 385 -4.46 16.06 21.54
C THR A 385 -5.83 15.41 21.70
N ASP A 386 -6.85 16.02 21.11
CA ASP A 386 -8.20 15.48 21.02
C ASP A 386 -8.43 14.69 19.72
N THR A 387 -7.46 14.69 18.83
CA THR A 387 -7.58 14.06 17.52
C THR A 387 -6.36 13.18 17.25
N TYR A 388 -6.61 11.90 16.98
CA TYR A 388 -5.66 10.96 16.40
C TYR A 388 -5.81 10.93 14.88
N TYR A 389 -4.99 10.14 14.20
CA TYR A 389 -5.14 9.90 12.76
C TYR A 389 -5.19 8.40 12.47
N SER A 390 -5.90 8.06 11.41
CA SER A 390 -5.86 6.71 10.87
C SER A 390 -4.74 6.56 9.83
N CYS A 391 -4.38 5.30 9.56
CA CYS A 391 -3.74 4.92 8.30
C CYS A 391 -4.42 3.65 7.79
N LEU A 392 -5.04 3.73 6.62
CA LEU A 392 -5.83 2.66 6.02
C LEU A 392 -5.19 2.07 4.76
N LEU A 393 -3.94 2.43 4.45
CA LEU A 393 -3.21 1.95 3.27
C LEU A 393 -3.14 0.42 3.19
N CYS A 394 -2.99 -0.25 4.34
CA CYS A 394 -2.90 -1.72 4.41
C CYS A 394 -4.23 -2.43 4.09
N GLN A 395 -5.34 -1.72 3.99
CA GLN A 395 -6.64 -2.33 3.67
C GLN A 395 -6.70 -2.93 2.26
N SER A 396 -5.77 -2.57 1.38
CA SER A 396 -5.62 -3.19 0.07
C SER A 396 -5.36 -4.71 0.14
N PHE A 397 -4.71 -5.20 1.19
CA PHE A 397 -4.44 -6.63 1.42
C PHE A 397 -4.93 -7.16 2.78
N ALA A 398 -5.20 -6.28 3.74
CA ALA A 398 -5.77 -6.60 5.05
C ALA A 398 -7.05 -5.76 5.28
N PRO A 399 -8.19 -6.11 4.66
CA PRO A 399 -9.34 -5.22 4.49
C PRO A 399 -9.98 -4.69 5.78
N SER A 400 -9.78 -5.38 6.90
CA SER A 400 -10.30 -4.94 8.21
C SER A 400 -9.27 -4.23 9.08
N HIS A 401 -8.02 -4.12 8.59
CA HIS A 401 -6.97 -3.47 9.37
C HIS A 401 -7.20 -1.97 9.46
N VAL A 402 -7.15 -1.46 10.69
CA VAL A 402 -7.22 -0.02 10.97
C VAL A 402 -6.05 0.34 11.88
N CYS A 403 -5.10 1.09 11.34
CA CYS A 403 -3.99 1.61 12.12
C CYS A 403 -4.41 2.97 12.70
N ILE A 404 -4.43 3.11 14.02
CA ILE A 404 -4.63 4.40 14.69
C ILE A 404 -3.27 4.91 15.17
N ILE A 405 -2.95 6.11 14.77
CA ILE A 405 -1.68 6.77 15.03
C ILE A 405 -1.92 7.95 15.95
N SER A 406 -1.23 7.94 17.07
CA SER A 406 -1.27 8.98 18.10
C SER A 406 0.12 9.60 18.29
N PRO A 407 0.27 10.67 19.07
CA PRO A 407 1.59 11.21 19.40
C PRO A 407 2.58 10.18 19.97
N GLU A 408 2.10 9.25 20.80
CA GLU A 408 2.91 8.22 21.42
C GLU A 408 2.86 6.87 20.70
N ARG A 409 2.25 6.79 19.52
CA ARG A 409 2.13 5.57 18.72
C ARG A 409 2.26 5.85 17.23
N THR A 410 3.35 5.39 16.65
CA THR A 410 3.56 5.43 15.19
C THR A 410 2.76 4.33 14.48
N GLY A 411 2.64 4.44 13.17
CA GLY A 411 2.14 3.34 12.34
C GLY A 411 2.95 2.06 12.55
N LEU A 412 2.33 0.90 12.38
CA LEU A 412 2.99 -0.41 12.57
C LEU A 412 4.22 -0.59 11.66
N CYS A 413 4.19 0.01 10.48
CA CYS A 413 5.29 -0.01 9.51
C CYS A 413 6.41 0.99 9.81
N GLY A 414 6.30 1.81 10.85
CA GLY A 414 7.25 2.87 11.19
C GLY A 414 7.26 4.08 10.25
N SER A 415 6.46 4.06 9.16
CA SER A 415 6.54 5.08 8.09
C SER A 415 5.78 6.36 8.39
N TYR A 416 4.83 6.33 9.31
CA TYR A 416 3.99 7.48 9.66
C TYR A 416 3.95 7.69 11.16
N ASN A 417 4.29 8.89 11.59
CA ASN A 417 3.98 9.38 12.92
C ASN A 417 2.70 10.26 12.88
N TRP A 418 2.29 10.82 14.00
CA TRP A 418 1.07 11.63 14.10
C TRP A 418 1.15 12.90 13.23
N MET A 419 2.31 13.56 13.16
CA MET A 419 2.51 14.75 12.34
C MET A 419 2.48 14.42 10.85
N ASP A 420 3.08 13.30 10.46
CA ASP A 420 3.04 12.82 9.08
C ASP A 420 1.59 12.58 8.62
N CYS A 421 0.79 11.95 9.48
CA CYS A 421 -0.63 11.71 9.18
C CYS A 421 -1.43 13.02 9.07
N LYS A 422 -1.14 14.01 9.93
CA LYS A 422 -1.73 15.34 9.85
C LYS A 422 -1.38 16.02 8.54
N ALA A 423 -0.11 16.06 8.17
CA ALA A 423 0.37 16.62 6.92
C ALA A 423 -0.24 15.89 5.69
N SER A 424 -0.31 14.56 5.75
CA SER A 424 -0.95 13.76 4.70
C SER A 424 -2.41 14.12 4.50
N TYR A 425 -3.16 14.32 5.58
CA TYR A 425 -4.55 14.77 5.52
C TYR A 425 -4.67 16.20 4.96
N GLU A 426 -3.79 17.11 5.31
CA GLU A 426 -3.77 18.48 4.78
C GLU A 426 -3.53 18.50 3.26
N ILE A 427 -2.61 17.66 2.77
CA ILE A 427 -2.34 17.49 1.33
C ILE A 427 -3.51 16.84 0.62
N ASN A 428 -4.07 15.77 1.20
CA ASN A 428 -5.15 14.97 0.61
C ASN A 428 -6.21 14.61 1.66
N PRO A 429 -7.23 15.47 1.86
CA PRO A 429 -8.29 15.24 2.86
C PRO A 429 -9.13 13.98 2.64
N THR A 430 -9.01 13.36 1.47
CA THR A 430 -9.71 12.13 1.10
C THR A 430 -8.81 10.91 1.05
N GLY A 431 -7.56 11.09 1.48
CA GLY A 431 -6.54 10.05 1.52
C GLY A 431 -6.71 9.06 2.69
N PRO A 432 -5.74 8.15 2.86
CA PRO A 432 -5.83 7.08 3.86
C PRO A 432 -5.66 7.55 5.30
N ASN A 433 -5.11 8.74 5.49
CA ASN A 433 -4.88 9.32 6.81
C ASN A 433 -6.04 10.27 7.13
N GLN A 434 -6.99 9.80 7.92
CA GLN A 434 -8.17 10.57 8.31
C GLN A 434 -8.08 10.99 9.78
N PRO A 435 -8.58 12.18 10.15
CA PRO A 435 -8.68 12.58 11.55
C PRO A 435 -9.65 11.67 12.30
N VAL A 436 -9.24 11.25 13.49
CA VAL A 436 -10.00 10.38 14.38
C VAL A 436 -10.19 11.11 15.71
N PRO A 437 -11.32 11.79 15.92
CA PRO A 437 -11.63 12.40 17.21
C PRO A 437 -11.62 11.35 18.31
N LYS A 438 -10.94 11.61 19.42
CA LYS A 438 -10.89 10.66 20.54
C LYS A 438 -12.27 10.46 21.18
N GLY A 439 -12.98 11.56 21.38
CA GLY A 439 -14.23 11.53 22.13
C GLY A 439 -14.01 11.21 23.61
N GLU A 440 -15.04 10.70 24.26
CA GLU A 440 -15.02 10.34 25.67
C GLU A 440 -14.07 9.16 25.94
N THR A 441 -13.37 9.20 27.07
CA THR A 441 -12.56 8.08 27.53
C THR A 441 -13.45 6.96 28.04
N VAL A 442 -13.33 5.77 27.43
CA VAL A 442 -14.03 4.55 27.87
C VAL A 442 -13.20 3.83 28.93
N ASP A 443 -11.92 3.60 28.67
CA ASP A 443 -10.98 3.02 29.61
C ASP A 443 -9.59 3.65 29.43
N ALA A 444 -9.19 4.46 30.41
CA ALA A 444 -7.89 5.14 30.38
C ALA A 444 -6.70 4.18 30.58
N LYS A 445 -6.87 3.08 31.31
CA LYS A 445 -5.82 2.09 31.56
C LYS A 445 -5.52 1.31 30.28
N LEU A 446 -6.56 0.84 29.61
CA LEU A 446 -6.45 0.07 28.37
C LEU A 446 -6.22 0.95 27.14
N GLY A 447 -6.47 2.27 27.23
CA GLY A 447 -6.34 3.20 26.10
C GLY A 447 -7.48 3.05 25.10
N GLN A 448 -8.70 3.18 25.60
CA GLN A 448 -9.92 3.04 24.81
C GLN A 448 -10.73 4.35 24.84
N TRP A 449 -11.15 4.80 23.68
CA TRP A 449 -11.95 6.02 23.49
C TRP A 449 -13.13 5.77 22.59
N LYS A 450 -14.25 6.42 22.88
CA LYS A 450 -15.50 6.26 22.14
C LYS A 450 -15.38 6.63 20.68
N GLY A 451 -14.78 7.78 20.37
CA GLY A 451 -14.62 8.22 18.97
C GLY A 451 -13.67 7.34 18.17
N VAL A 452 -12.63 6.79 18.82
CA VAL A 452 -11.74 5.80 18.19
C VAL A 452 -12.50 4.51 17.89
N ASN A 453 -13.34 4.03 18.81
CA ASN A 453 -14.16 2.85 18.61
C ASN A 453 -15.17 3.03 17.46
N GLU A 454 -15.84 4.18 17.42
CA GLU A 454 -16.79 4.52 16.34
C GLU A 454 -16.09 4.55 14.97
N PHE A 455 -14.91 5.17 14.91
CA PHE A 455 -14.11 5.19 13.68
C PHE A 455 -13.65 3.77 13.30
N LEU A 456 -13.15 3.00 14.25
CA LEU A 456 -12.71 1.62 14.05
C LEU A 456 -13.84 0.75 13.49
N PHE A 457 -15.03 0.80 14.09
CA PHE A 457 -16.20 0.08 13.62
C PHE A 457 -16.50 0.39 12.15
N LYS A 458 -16.56 1.67 11.81
CA LYS A 458 -16.81 2.13 10.45
C LYS A 458 -15.70 1.69 9.49
N ALA A 459 -14.43 1.93 9.84
CA ALA A 459 -13.30 1.70 8.97
C ALA A 459 -12.97 0.20 8.80
N SER A 460 -13.27 -0.64 9.81
CA SER A 460 -13.15 -2.09 9.73
C SER A 460 -14.37 -2.77 9.07
N ARG A 461 -15.34 -1.98 8.61
CA ARG A 461 -16.60 -2.47 8.01
C ARG A 461 -17.44 -3.30 8.99
N GLY A 462 -17.52 -2.85 10.24
CA GLY A 462 -18.27 -3.51 11.29
C GLY A 462 -17.60 -4.74 11.91
N LYS A 463 -16.35 -5.03 11.55
CA LYS A 463 -15.67 -6.23 12.06
C LYS A 463 -15.16 -6.07 13.48
N PHE A 464 -14.73 -4.86 13.85
CA PHE A 464 -14.23 -4.54 15.19
C PHE A 464 -14.99 -3.35 15.74
N ASP A 465 -15.53 -3.49 16.94
CA ASP A 465 -16.25 -2.44 17.67
C ASP A 465 -15.33 -1.66 18.62
N HIS A 466 -14.22 -2.25 19.04
CA HIS A 466 -13.17 -1.60 19.84
C HIS A 466 -11.85 -2.34 19.71
N TYR A 467 -10.80 -1.74 20.21
CA TYR A 467 -9.54 -2.37 20.61
C TYR A 467 -8.87 -1.53 21.70
N ASN A 468 -7.93 -2.13 22.39
CA ASN A 468 -7.19 -1.52 23.49
C ASN A 468 -5.80 -1.08 23.03
N SER A 469 -5.58 0.23 22.93
CA SER A 469 -4.33 0.78 22.40
C SER A 469 -3.10 0.45 23.24
N TYR A 470 -3.28 0.15 24.53
CA TYR A 470 -2.19 -0.06 25.48
C TYR A 470 -2.12 -1.47 26.03
N SER A 471 -2.81 -2.43 25.42
CA SER A 471 -2.74 -3.84 25.81
C SER A 471 -2.31 -4.72 24.64
N LEU A 472 -1.56 -5.76 24.97
CA LEU A 472 -1.17 -6.86 24.11
C LEU A 472 -2.09 -8.07 24.35
N VAL A 473 -2.64 -8.21 25.56
CA VAL A 473 -3.41 -9.37 25.99
C VAL A 473 -4.90 -9.18 25.74
N ASN A 474 -5.43 -7.99 26.07
CA ASN A 474 -6.85 -7.69 25.99
C ASN A 474 -7.17 -6.92 24.71
N ASP A 475 -7.83 -7.57 23.75
CA ASP A 475 -8.29 -7.00 22.48
C ASP A 475 -7.27 -6.03 21.86
N PRO A 476 -6.07 -6.54 21.50
CA PRO A 476 -5.02 -5.70 20.94
C PRO A 476 -5.41 -5.16 19.58
N MET A 477 -4.73 -4.11 19.16
CA MET A 477 -4.90 -3.55 17.83
C MET A 477 -4.65 -4.62 16.74
N THR A 478 -5.40 -4.54 15.65
CA THR A 478 -5.23 -5.42 14.50
C THR A 478 -3.83 -5.30 13.88
N THR A 479 -3.34 -6.38 13.29
CA THR A 479 -2.03 -6.41 12.63
C THR A 479 -2.20 -6.71 11.14
N CYS A 480 -1.54 -5.93 10.30
CA CYS A 480 -1.56 -6.13 8.84
C CYS A 480 -0.56 -7.19 8.35
N GLY A 481 0.50 -7.44 9.11
CA GLY A 481 1.63 -8.30 8.71
C GLY A 481 2.83 -7.55 8.12
N CYS A 482 2.70 -6.26 7.82
CA CYS A 482 3.77 -5.38 7.34
C CYS A 482 4.40 -4.50 8.43
N CYS A 483 4.34 -4.93 9.68
CA CYS A 483 4.92 -4.22 10.81
C CYS A 483 6.45 -4.28 10.84
N GLU A 484 7.08 -3.31 11.49
CA GLU A 484 8.53 -3.32 11.74
C GLU A 484 8.90 -4.37 12.76
N CYS A 485 8.10 -4.47 13.82
CA CYS A 485 8.32 -5.39 14.93
C CYS A 485 7.03 -6.12 15.29
N ILE A 486 7.18 -7.26 15.93
CA ILE A 486 6.10 -8.03 16.54
C ILE A 486 6.44 -8.30 17.98
N ALA A 487 5.53 -7.90 18.88
CA ALA A 487 5.57 -8.30 20.27
C ALA A 487 4.73 -9.56 20.49
N ALA A 488 5.23 -10.46 21.34
CA ALA A 488 4.55 -11.70 21.72
C ALA A 488 4.73 -11.98 23.21
N VAL A 489 3.69 -12.54 23.84
CA VAL A 489 3.76 -12.99 25.23
C VAL A 489 4.63 -14.24 25.33
N LEU A 490 5.44 -14.30 26.38
CA LEU A 490 6.23 -15.45 26.80
C LEU A 490 5.75 -15.89 28.19
N PRO A 491 4.84 -16.87 28.25
CA PRO A 491 4.16 -17.24 29.50
C PRO A 491 5.09 -17.76 30.59
N LEU A 492 6.08 -18.59 30.24
CA LEU A 492 7.03 -19.17 31.20
C LEU A 492 7.91 -18.09 31.84
N CYS A 493 8.26 -17.04 31.09
CA CYS A 493 9.04 -15.92 31.58
C CYS A 493 8.18 -14.80 32.19
N ASN A 494 6.87 -14.95 32.25
CA ASN A 494 5.92 -13.92 32.69
C ASN A 494 6.18 -12.56 32.03
N GLY A 495 6.62 -12.58 30.76
CA GLY A 495 7.13 -11.43 30.05
C GLY A 495 6.67 -11.36 28.60
N ILE A 496 7.29 -10.48 27.88
CA ILE A 496 7.10 -10.32 26.44
C ILE A 496 8.44 -10.35 25.72
N MET A 497 8.42 -10.85 24.50
CA MET A 497 9.49 -10.62 23.55
C MET A 497 9.08 -9.58 22.51
N THR A 498 10.06 -9.00 21.83
CA THR A 498 9.84 -8.33 20.54
C THR A 498 10.88 -8.79 19.54
N VAL A 499 10.48 -8.89 18.29
CA VAL A 499 11.37 -9.26 17.18
C VAL A 499 11.14 -8.31 16.01
N ASN A 500 12.22 -7.82 15.42
CA ASN A 500 12.18 -6.97 14.23
C ASN A 500 12.29 -7.78 12.94
N ARG A 501 11.84 -7.21 11.86
CA ARG A 501 11.78 -7.83 10.52
C ARG A 501 13.14 -8.29 10.00
N GLU A 502 14.20 -7.57 10.34
CA GLU A 502 15.55 -7.83 9.87
C GLU A 502 16.17 -9.08 10.52
N TYR A 503 15.65 -9.49 11.69
CA TYR A 503 16.12 -10.68 12.37
C TYR A 503 15.58 -11.95 11.72
N ALA A 504 16.47 -12.78 11.19
CA ALA A 504 16.11 -14.01 10.46
C ALA A 504 16.10 -15.28 11.33
N GLY A 505 16.53 -15.17 12.60
CA GLY A 505 16.67 -16.30 13.53
C GLY A 505 15.34 -16.76 14.13
N MET A 506 15.42 -17.81 14.95
CA MET A 506 14.30 -18.25 15.80
C MET A 506 14.15 -17.33 16.99
N THR A 507 12.93 -17.21 17.49
CA THR A 507 12.62 -16.42 18.68
C THR A 507 12.12 -17.33 19.81
N PRO A 508 12.10 -16.87 21.07
CA PRO A 508 11.57 -17.66 22.20
C PRO A 508 10.11 -18.10 22.05
N SER A 509 9.34 -17.47 21.18
CA SER A 509 7.98 -17.95 20.84
C SER A 509 7.97 -19.21 19.97
N GLY A 510 9.12 -19.78 19.60
CA GLY A 510 9.25 -20.91 18.70
C GLY A 510 9.01 -20.57 17.22
N MET A 511 8.89 -19.30 16.86
CA MET A 511 8.60 -18.84 15.50
C MET A 511 9.61 -17.80 15.03
N LYS A 512 9.83 -17.75 13.71
CA LYS A 512 10.57 -16.66 13.06
C LYS A 512 9.66 -15.47 12.85
N PHE A 513 10.22 -14.27 12.64
CA PHE A 513 9.45 -13.07 12.31
C PHE A 513 8.47 -13.30 11.15
N THR A 514 8.91 -13.94 10.07
CA THR A 514 8.06 -14.20 8.88
C THR A 514 6.86 -15.09 9.20
N THR A 515 7.05 -16.08 10.08
CA THR A 515 5.96 -16.96 10.53
C THR A 515 4.98 -16.20 11.41
N LEU A 516 5.49 -15.43 12.38
CA LEU A 516 4.67 -14.56 13.22
C LEU A 516 3.85 -13.58 12.38
N ALA A 517 4.49 -12.86 11.46
CA ALA A 517 3.83 -11.90 10.57
C ALA A 517 2.70 -12.55 9.72
N GLY A 518 2.92 -13.78 9.26
CA GLY A 518 1.91 -14.55 8.54
C GLY A 518 0.76 -15.03 9.45
N THR A 519 1.05 -15.35 10.71
CA THR A 519 0.07 -15.87 11.66
C THR A 519 -0.87 -14.78 12.19
N ILE A 520 -0.33 -13.61 12.52
CA ILE A 520 -1.09 -12.49 13.12
C ILE A 520 -1.51 -11.42 12.12
N GLY A 521 -1.07 -11.53 10.88
CA GLY A 521 -1.37 -10.58 9.80
C GLY A 521 -2.79 -10.71 9.25
N GLY A 522 -3.07 -9.97 8.17
CA GLY A 522 -4.36 -10.03 7.49
C GLY A 522 -5.47 -9.17 8.13
N GLY A 523 -5.12 -8.28 9.05
CA GLY A 523 -6.09 -7.38 9.68
C GLY A 523 -6.91 -8.03 10.78
N ILE A 524 -6.32 -8.97 11.50
CA ILE A 524 -6.92 -9.61 12.67
C ILE A 524 -6.35 -9.04 13.96
N SER A 525 -7.11 -9.14 15.04
CA SER A 525 -6.66 -8.94 16.42
C SER A 525 -6.32 -10.30 17.02
N THR A 526 -5.14 -10.45 17.58
CA THR A 526 -4.66 -11.74 18.14
C THR A 526 -4.16 -11.49 19.56
N PRO A 527 -4.97 -11.79 20.60
CA PRO A 527 -4.53 -11.68 21.98
C PRO A 527 -3.19 -12.38 22.23
N GLY A 528 -2.31 -11.69 22.92
CA GLY A 528 -0.94 -12.15 23.17
C GLY A 528 0.07 -11.78 22.07
N PHE A 529 -0.38 -11.17 20.95
CA PHE A 529 0.49 -10.75 19.84
C PHE A 529 0.06 -9.40 19.28
N VAL A 530 1.02 -8.54 18.95
CA VAL A 530 0.73 -7.28 18.24
C VAL A 530 1.92 -6.84 17.40
N GLY A 531 1.64 -6.37 16.18
CA GLY A 531 2.61 -5.65 15.37
C GLY A 531 2.76 -4.22 15.87
N HIS A 532 3.97 -3.67 15.79
CA HIS A 532 4.24 -2.29 16.18
C HIS A 532 5.43 -1.69 15.43
N GLY A 533 5.53 -0.37 15.46
CA GLY A 533 6.72 0.34 14.99
C GLY A 533 7.88 0.19 15.98
N LYS A 534 9.10 0.18 15.50
CA LYS A 534 10.34 -0.08 16.24
C LYS A 534 10.48 0.81 17.48
N TYR A 535 10.24 2.10 17.34
CA TYR A 535 10.38 3.05 18.43
C TYR A 535 9.22 3.04 19.46
N ASN A 536 8.12 2.35 19.15
CA ASN A 536 7.02 2.22 20.12
C ASN A 536 7.43 1.53 21.41
N ILE A 537 8.44 0.63 21.35
CA ILE A 537 8.97 -0.07 22.53
C ILE A 537 9.40 0.91 23.64
N CYS A 538 9.95 2.05 23.25
CA CYS A 538 10.47 3.06 24.16
C CYS A 538 9.40 4.08 24.62
N GLN A 539 8.19 4.01 24.08
CA GLN A 539 7.12 4.94 24.43
C GLN A 539 6.47 4.58 25.78
N ARG A 540 5.96 5.60 26.48
CA ARG A 540 5.32 5.43 27.80
C ARG A 540 4.05 4.58 27.75
N LYS A 541 3.38 4.59 26.61
CA LYS A 541 2.11 3.89 26.40
C LYS A 541 2.27 2.47 25.84
N PHE A 542 3.50 2.08 25.44
CA PHE A 542 3.74 0.73 24.90
C PHE A 542 3.27 -0.33 25.89
N ILE A 543 2.24 -1.08 25.53
CA ILE A 543 1.56 -2.13 26.31
C ILE A 543 1.49 -1.82 27.83
N ARG A 544 1.23 -0.55 28.15
CA ARG A 544 1.24 -0.06 29.53
C ARG A 544 0.29 -0.83 30.45
N ALA A 545 -0.86 -1.25 29.93
CA ALA A 545 -1.86 -1.99 30.69
C ALA A 545 -1.34 -3.35 31.18
N ASP A 546 -0.40 -3.93 30.45
CA ASP A 546 0.18 -5.25 30.73
C ASP A 546 1.55 -5.14 31.45
N GLY A 547 2.02 -3.92 31.72
CA GLY A 547 3.27 -3.65 32.46
C GLY A 547 4.38 -2.97 31.67
N GLY A 548 4.17 -2.69 30.40
CA GLY A 548 5.07 -1.88 29.56
C GLY A 548 6.46 -2.51 29.36
N LEU A 549 7.47 -1.66 29.23
CA LEU A 549 8.86 -2.08 29.02
C LEU A 549 9.41 -2.98 30.15
N LEU A 550 8.86 -2.92 31.36
CA LEU A 550 9.26 -3.81 32.47
C LEU A 550 8.95 -5.30 32.21
N ARG A 551 8.09 -5.58 31.22
CA ARG A 551 7.79 -6.94 30.76
C ARG A 551 8.72 -7.44 29.67
N MET A 552 9.56 -6.58 29.08
CA MET A 552 10.43 -6.96 27.96
C MET A 552 11.56 -7.87 28.43
N VAL A 553 11.45 -9.16 28.15
CA VAL A 553 12.42 -10.17 28.58
C VAL A 553 13.38 -10.60 27.45
N TRP A 554 13.01 -10.35 26.19
CA TRP A 554 13.84 -10.73 25.06
C TRP A 554 13.65 -9.81 23.85
N MET A 555 14.74 -9.50 23.17
CA MET A 555 14.75 -8.88 21.83
C MET A 555 16.06 -9.19 21.11
N PRO A 556 16.10 -9.23 19.76
CA PRO A 556 17.34 -9.43 19.02
C PRO A 556 18.40 -8.40 19.42
N LYS A 557 19.65 -8.84 19.52
CA LYS A 557 20.78 -7.97 19.83
C LYS A 557 20.88 -6.77 18.91
N MET A 558 20.68 -7.00 17.59
CA MET A 558 20.69 -5.92 16.60
C MET A 558 19.64 -4.83 16.89
N LEU A 559 18.44 -5.20 17.32
CA LEU A 559 17.39 -4.25 17.67
C LEU A 559 17.74 -3.52 18.97
N LYS A 560 18.23 -4.26 19.96
CA LYS A 560 18.65 -3.70 21.24
C LYS A 560 19.76 -2.65 21.10
N GLU A 561 20.71 -2.89 20.18
CA GLU A 561 21.77 -1.94 19.84
C GLU A 561 21.23 -0.70 19.10
N GLU A 562 20.35 -0.91 18.12
CA GLU A 562 19.78 0.17 17.30
C GLU A 562 18.97 1.20 18.11
N ILE A 563 18.14 0.74 19.06
CA ILE A 563 17.28 1.61 19.86
C ILE A 563 17.83 1.82 21.30
N GLY A 564 19.07 1.42 21.53
CA GLY A 564 19.67 1.30 22.87
C GLY A 564 19.64 2.57 23.71
N ASP A 565 19.90 3.73 23.13
CA ASP A 565 19.88 5.00 23.87
C ASP A 565 18.47 5.38 24.34
N ARG A 566 17.46 5.15 23.49
CA ARG A 566 16.03 5.35 23.85
C ARG A 566 15.57 4.35 24.89
N LEU A 567 16.01 3.08 24.81
CA LEU A 567 15.73 2.06 25.82
C LEU A 567 16.32 2.45 27.19
N LYS A 568 17.57 2.90 27.21
CA LYS A 568 18.24 3.34 28.44
C LYS A 568 17.52 4.54 29.08
N ALA A 569 17.19 5.55 28.26
CA ALA A 569 16.44 6.70 28.71
C ALA A 569 15.10 6.28 29.37
N ARG A 570 14.39 5.37 28.70
CA ARG A 570 13.11 4.86 29.21
C ARG A 570 13.28 3.99 30.46
N ALA A 571 14.33 3.18 30.55
CA ALA A 571 14.66 2.38 31.72
C ALA A 571 14.95 3.27 32.97
N ILE A 572 15.66 4.38 32.76
CA ILE A 572 15.91 5.39 33.82
C ILE A 572 14.60 6.01 34.31
N GLU A 573 13.70 6.40 33.40
CA GLU A 573 12.37 6.92 33.76
C GLU A 573 11.52 5.92 34.57
N LEU A 574 11.69 4.63 34.32
CA LEU A 574 10.99 3.55 35.02
C LEU A 574 11.63 3.19 36.36
N GLY A 575 12.76 3.83 36.72
CA GLY A 575 13.50 3.55 37.96
C GLY A 575 14.32 2.25 37.95
N VAL A 576 14.52 1.65 36.75
CA VAL A 576 15.32 0.42 36.58
C VAL A 576 16.41 0.68 35.51
N PRO A 577 17.44 1.49 35.81
CA PRO A 577 18.41 1.97 34.85
C PRO A 577 19.21 0.85 34.15
N ASN A 578 19.33 -0.31 34.78
CA ASN A 578 20.00 -1.50 34.24
C ASN A 578 19.05 -2.47 33.53
N LEU A 579 17.81 -2.09 33.27
CA LEU A 579 16.82 -2.96 32.62
C LEU A 579 17.30 -3.49 31.24
N VAL A 580 17.98 -2.66 30.44
CA VAL A 580 18.48 -3.06 29.13
C VAL A 580 19.46 -4.23 29.20
N GLU A 581 20.24 -4.31 30.27
CA GLU A 581 21.20 -5.38 30.53
C GLU A 581 20.53 -6.67 31.04
N MET A 582 19.27 -6.56 31.47
CA MET A 582 18.45 -7.69 31.91
C MET A 582 17.65 -8.32 30.78
N ILE A 583 17.52 -7.63 29.65
CA ILE A 583 16.81 -8.16 28.46
C ILE A 583 17.73 -9.14 27.76
N ALA A 584 17.29 -10.39 27.63
CA ALA A 584 18.00 -11.43 26.90
C ALA A 584 17.96 -11.16 25.36
N ASP A 585 18.87 -11.81 24.64
CA ASP A 585 18.92 -11.82 23.19
C ASP A 585 19.32 -13.21 22.69
N GLU A 586 19.52 -13.38 21.39
CA GLU A 586 19.86 -14.66 20.76
C GLU A 586 21.20 -15.23 21.21
N THR A 587 22.06 -14.45 21.84
CA THR A 587 23.33 -14.94 22.39
C THR A 587 23.14 -15.66 23.71
N ILE A 588 22.04 -15.38 24.40
CA ILE A 588 21.64 -16.05 25.66
C ILE A 588 20.78 -17.27 25.35
N GLY A 589 19.81 -17.13 24.45
CA GLY A 589 18.95 -18.22 24.05
C GLY A 589 17.80 -17.79 23.12
N THR A 590 17.19 -18.78 22.51
CA THR A 590 16.05 -18.61 21.57
C THR A 590 14.82 -19.42 21.98
N THR A 591 14.79 -19.92 23.19
CA THR A 591 13.63 -20.54 23.83
C THR A 591 13.41 -19.92 25.22
N GLU A 592 12.21 -20.06 25.76
CA GLU A 592 11.88 -19.54 27.10
C GLU A 592 12.73 -20.24 28.19
N GLU A 593 12.96 -21.55 28.06
CA GLU A 593 13.76 -22.34 28.98
C GLU A 593 15.22 -21.89 29.00
N GLU A 594 15.79 -21.51 27.89
CA GLU A 594 17.17 -21.05 27.77
C GLU A 594 17.38 -19.68 28.40
N ILE A 595 16.41 -18.77 28.25
CA ILE A 595 16.53 -17.39 28.77
C ILE A 595 16.11 -17.25 30.24
N LEU A 596 15.24 -18.11 30.79
CA LEU A 596 14.71 -18.01 32.14
C LEU A 596 15.79 -18.00 33.23
N PRO A 597 16.86 -18.83 33.18
CA PRO A 597 17.96 -18.78 34.16
C PRO A 597 18.68 -17.41 34.17
N PHE A 598 18.92 -16.83 32.98
CA PHE A 598 19.52 -15.50 32.84
C PHE A 598 18.63 -14.41 33.46
N LEU A 599 17.32 -14.43 33.16
CA LEU A 599 16.37 -13.48 33.74
C LEU A 599 16.31 -13.58 35.26
N THR A 600 16.38 -14.81 35.79
CA THR A 600 16.38 -15.08 37.23
C THR A 600 17.66 -14.57 37.89
N GLU A 601 18.82 -14.84 37.29
CA GLU A 601 20.12 -14.34 37.78
C GLU A 601 20.15 -12.82 37.80
N LYS A 602 19.63 -12.16 36.78
CA LYS A 602 19.57 -10.70 36.67
C LYS A 602 18.49 -10.08 37.57
N GLY A 603 17.57 -10.86 38.10
CA GLY A 603 16.44 -10.35 38.90
C GLY A 603 15.46 -9.53 38.05
N HIS A 604 15.14 -10.02 36.84
CA HIS A 604 14.30 -9.29 35.88
C HIS A 604 12.92 -8.96 36.48
N PRO A 605 12.43 -7.70 36.40
CA PRO A 605 11.16 -7.28 37.03
C PRO A 605 9.95 -8.14 36.64
N ALA A 606 9.86 -8.60 35.39
CA ALA A 606 8.75 -9.40 34.88
C ALA A 606 8.45 -10.63 35.75
N LEU A 607 9.49 -11.27 36.32
CA LEU A 607 9.34 -12.51 37.09
C LEU A 607 8.58 -12.30 38.42
N THR A 608 8.57 -11.08 38.94
CA THR A 608 7.91 -10.72 40.21
C THR A 608 6.60 -9.96 40.04
N MET A 609 6.26 -9.60 38.81
CA MET A 609 5.00 -8.95 38.50
C MET A 609 3.84 -9.96 38.51
N PRO A 610 2.57 -9.50 38.70
CA PRO A 610 1.40 -10.37 38.56
C PRO A 610 1.43 -11.14 37.21
N PRO A 611 0.85 -12.34 37.13
CA PRO A 611 0.81 -13.08 35.87
C PRO A 611 0.30 -12.23 34.71
N ILE A 612 0.97 -12.30 33.54
CA ILE A 612 0.55 -11.55 32.32
C ILE A 612 -0.67 -12.20 31.65
N ILE A 613 -0.82 -13.50 31.83
CA ILE A 613 -1.99 -14.30 31.43
C ILE A 613 -2.50 -15.01 32.68
N GLU A 614 -3.81 -14.91 32.93
CA GLU A 614 -4.49 -15.62 34.02
C GLU A 614 -4.81 -17.09 33.62
#